data_df7254829f57d4ae8b81ba9a05137f1c
#
_entry.id   df7254829f57d4ae8b81ba9a05137f1c
#
_cell.length_a   1.000
_cell.length_b   1.000
_cell.length_c   1.000
_cell.angle_alpha   90.00
_cell.angle_beta   90.00
_cell.angle_gamma   90.00
#
_symmetry.space_group_name_H-M   'P 1'
#
loop_
_entity.id
_entity.type
_entity.pdbx_description
1 polymer ?
#
loop_
_entity_poly.entity_id
_entity_poly.type
_entity_poly.pdbx_seq_one_letter_code
_entity_poly.pdbx_strand_id
1 'polypeptide(L)'
;VYVCLRLDYAYNVDWIFLSIAVLFPLVFTIREAFRRRQLAIRVLSALKAAISAFYFGLENNIKMPLEEKREIHALMRQLSERFTHSLKGPEHEGMGEVRDTIRQIYAVSTPRNEAISGNASLKMMRVIQDIQENIESLNGIKIHGTPVSLRAYLLISLYVLPFIFTPNLVYNLHDDPRWLIYLLNSINGFVLISLYNLQDLLEDPFDQMGMDDIKLDEFEFLEPGPREHAEPANASFA
;
A
#
# COMPACT_ATOMS: atom_id res chain seq x y z
N VAL A 1 -25.59 -12.98 -26.40
CA VAL A 1 -26.61 -14.06 -26.37
C VAL A 1 -27.64 -13.85 -27.47
N TYR A 2 -28.43 -12.77 -27.44
CA TYR A 2 -29.50 -12.52 -28.42
C TYR A 2 -29.04 -12.65 -29.89
N VAL A 3 -27.89 -12.05 -30.24
CA VAL A 3 -27.32 -12.10 -31.59
C VAL A 3 -26.94 -13.53 -31.98
N CYS A 4 -26.30 -14.28 -31.10
CA CYS A 4 -25.93 -15.67 -31.35
C CYS A 4 -27.17 -16.55 -31.57
N LEU A 5 -28.20 -16.39 -30.75
CA LEU A 5 -29.45 -17.14 -30.89
C LEU A 5 -30.23 -16.77 -32.17
N ARG A 6 -30.15 -15.53 -32.63
CA ARG A 6 -30.86 -15.07 -33.85
C ARG A 6 -30.16 -15.47 -35.14
N LEU A 7 -28.82 -15.47 -35.12
CA LEU A 7 -28.00 -15.81 -36.29
C LEU A 7 -27.61 -17.29 -36.34
N ASP A 8 -28.08 -18.07 -35.36
CA ASP A 8 -27.70 -19.47 -35.19
C ASP A 8 -26.16 -19.66 -35.12
N TYR A 9 -25.49 -18.66 -34.53
CA TYR A 9 -24.05 -18.64 -34.38
C TYR A 9 -23.65 -19.43 -33.13
N ALA A 10 -23.39 -20.72 -33.32
CA ALA A 10 -23.03 -21.65 -32.27
C ALA A 10 -21.88 -22.54 -32.74
N TYR A 11 -20.91 -22.76 -31.89
CA TYR A 11 -19.77 -23.64 -32.17
C TYR A 11 -19.26 -24.29 -30.91
N ASN A 12 -18.71 -25.49 -31.05
CA ASN A 12 -18.09 -26.21 -29.96
C ASN A 12 -16.58 -25.94 -29.92
N VAL A 13 -16.15 -25.24 -28.89
CA VAL A 13 -14.74 -25.04 -28.58
C VAL A 13 -14.51 -25.55 -27.16
N ASP A 14 -13.41 -26.22 -26.94
CA ASP A 14 -12.98 -26.55 -25.58
C ASP A 14 -12.55 -25.25 -24.86
N TRP A 15 -13.54 -24.62 -24.22
CA TRP A 15 -13.38 -23.37 -23.52
C TRP A 15 -12.58 -23.49 -22.21
N ILE A 16 -12.31 -24.73 -21.74
CA ILE A 16 -11.56 -24.99 -20.52
C ILE A 16 -10.16 -24.36 -20.61
N PHE A 17 -9.46 -24.61 -21.73
CA PHE A 17 -8.13 -23.99 -21.94
C PHE A 17 -8.17 -22.48 -21.98
N LEU A 18 -9.19 -21.90 -22.61
CA LEU A 18 -9.35 -20.44 -22.67
C LEU A 18 -9.66 -19.85 -21.29
N SER A 19 -10.53 -20.51 -20.52
CA SER A 19 -10.86 -20.10 -19.15
C SER A 19 -9.63 -20.14 -18.26
N ILE A 20 -8.82 -21.18 -18.35
CA ILE A 20 -7.56 -21.31 -17.61
C ILE A 20 -6.61 -20.17 -18.00
N ALA A 21 -6.48 -19.87 -19.30
CA ALA A 21 -5.61 -18.79 -19.79
C ALA A 21 -5.99 -17.42 -19.23
N VAL A 22 -7.27 -17.17 -18.93
CA VAL A 22 -7.74 -15.92 -18.35
C VAL A 22 -7.74 -15.94 -16.83
N LEU A 23 -8.30 -16.99 -16.23
CA LEU A 23 -8.44 -17.08 -14.77
C LEU A 23 -7.09 -17.19 -14.06
N PHE A 24 -6.14 -17.91 -14.65
CA PHE A 24 -4.85 -18.14 -14.03
C PHE A 24 -4.05 -16.83 -13.83
N PRO A 25 -3.82 -15.99 -14.85
CA PRO A 25 -3.19 -14.69 -14.66
C PRO A 25 -3.97 -13.77 -13.72
N LEU A 26 -5.31 -13.79 -13.77
CA LEU A 26 -6.16 -12.98 -12.91
C LEU A 26 -5.99 -13.37 -11.42
N VAL A 27 -5.98 -14.65 -11.10
CA VAL A 27 -5.73 -15.13 -9.73
C VAL A 27 -4.33 -14.75 -9.25
N PHE A 28 -3.32 -14.83 -10.13
CA PHE A 28 -1.97 -14.39 -9.78
C PHE A 28 -1.88 -12.89 -9.51
N THR A 29 -2.55 -12.05 -10.29
CA THR A 29 -2.54 -10.60 -10.05
C THR A 29 -3.22 -10.23 -8.75
N ILE A 30 -4.37 -10.84 -8.42
CA ILE A 30 -5.05 -10.64 -7.14
C ILE A 30 -4.14 -11.07 -5.99
N ARG A 31 -3.52 -12.25 -6.10
CA ARG A 31 -2.59 -12.74 -5.06
C ARG A 31 -1.40 -11.81 -4.86
N GLU A 32 -0.82 -11.28 -5.94
CA GLU A 32 0.32 -10.38 -5.85
C GLU A 32 -0.07 -9.01 -5.29
N ALA A 33 -1.25 -8.48 -5.63
CA ALA A 33 -1.80 -7.26 -5.03
C ALA A 33 -2.00 -7.44 -3.51
N PHE A 34 -2.54 -8.58 -3.08
CA PHE A 34 -2.71 -8.90 -1.66
C PHE A 34 -1.37 -9.01 -0.92
N ARG A 35 -0.38 -9.66 -1.55
CA ARG A 35 0.98 -9.75 -1.00
C ARG A 35 1.63 -8.39 -0.84
N ARG A 36 1.45 -7.50 -1.82
CA ARG A 36 1.93 -6.11 -1.78
C ARG A 36 1.32 -5.33 -0.62
N ARG A 37 0.00 -5.44 -0.42
CA ARG A 37 -0.68 -4.86 0.73
C ARG A 37 -0.10 -5.36 2.06
N GLN A 38 0.12 -6.66 2.19
CA GLN A 38 0.73 -7.24 3.40
C GLN A 38 2.17 -6.73 3.63
N LEU A 39 2.95 -6.58 2.56
CA LEU A 39 4.28 -6.01 2.62
C LEU A 39 4.22 -4.54 3.08
N ALA A 40 3.31 -3.75 2.54
CA ALA A 40 3.09 -2.35 2.92
C ALA A 40 2.78 -2.22 4.42
N ILE A 41 1.87 -3.04 4.95
CA ILE A 41 1.54 -3.06 6.41
C ILE A 41 2.78 -3.40 7.24
N ARG A 42 3.58 -4.37 6.80
CA ARG A 42 4.82 -4.76 7.50
C ARG A 42 5.82 -3.62 7.53
N VAL A 43 6.05 -2.95 6.41
CA VAL A 43 7.01 -1.84 6.32
C VAL A 43 6.50 -0.61 7.08
N LEU A 44 5.18 -0.33 7.07
CA LEU A 44 4.57 0.72 7.91
C LEU A 44 4.78 0.44 9.40
N SER A 45 4.60 -0.81 9.83
CA SER A 45 4.84 -1.20 11.22
C SER A 45 6.32 -1.06 11.61
N ALA A 46 7.24 -1.41 10.71
CA ALA A 46 8.67 -1.21 10.90
C ALA A 46 9.04 0.29 10.96
N LEU A 47 8.43 1.12 10.11
CA LEU A 47 8.59 2.56 10.15
C LEU A 47 8.13 3.15 11.49
N LYS A 48 6.94 2.76 11.97
CA LYS A 48 6.42 3.17 13.27
C LYS A 48 7.37 2.76 14.40
N ALA A 49 7.88 1.53 14.38
CA ALA A 49 8.83 1.06 15.36
C ALA A 49 10.16 1.85 15.33
N ALA A 50 10.66 2.19 14.13
CA ALA A 50 11.87 2.99 13.99
C ALA A 50 11.66 4.43 14.51
N ILE A 51 10.52 5.06 14.22
CA ILE A 51 10.15 6.38 14.75
C ILE A 51 10.06 6.35 16.27
N SER A 52 9.40 5.35 16.86
CA SER A 52 9.32 5.18 18.31
C SER A 52 10.71 4.99 18.94
N ALA A 53 11.57 4.17 18.34
CA ALA A 53 12.95 3.99 18.80
C ALA A 53 13.77 5.29 18.73
N PHE A 54 13.52 6.12 17.70
CA PHE A 54 14.13 7.43 17.55
C PHE A 54 13.73 8.35 18.69
N TYR A 55 12.44 8.46 19.01
CA TYR A 55 11.94 9.26 20.12
C TYR A 55 12.48 8.80 21.48
N PHE A 56 12.51 7.49 21.75
CA PHE A 56 13.12 6.97 22.99
C PHE A 56 14.61 7.32 23.07
N GLY A 57 15.33 7.24 21.96
CA GLY A 57 16.73 7.65 21.90
C GLY A 57 16.93 9.14 22.16
N LEU A 58 16.02 9.98 21.63
CA LEU A 58 16.04 11.43 21.81
C LEU A 58 15.73 11.85 23.26
N GLU A 59 14.71 11.28 23.86
CA GLU A 59 14.32 11.56 25.26
C GLU A 59 15.41 11.19 26.26
N ASN A 60 16.00 9.99 26.08
CA ASN A 60 17.04 9.48 26.96
C ASN A 60 18.42 10.13 26.75
N ASN A 61 18.59 10.98 25.73
CA ASN A 61 19.83 11.70 25.49
C ASN A 61 19.94 12.93 26.41
N ILE A 62 20.53 12.74 27.59
CA ILE A 62 20.69 13.80 28.61
C ILE A 62 21.62 14.93 28.12
N LYS A 63 22.52 14.65 27.17
CA LYS A 63 23.51 15.61 26.69
C LYS A 63 22.98 16.57 25.62
N MET A 64 21.81 16.28 25.04
CA MET A 64 21.21 17.10 24.01
C MET A 64 20.40 18.25 24.63
N PRO A 65 20.64 19.50 24.18
CA PRO A 65 19.87 20.67 24.65
C PRO A 65 18.38 20.50 24.36
N LEU A 66 17.53 21.06 25.22
CA LEU A 66 16.07 20.98 25.08
C LEU A 66 15.58 21.62 23.79
N GLU A 67 16.20 22.71 23.35
CA GLU A 67 15.85 23.38 22.11
C GLU A 67 16.11 22.52 20.86
N GLU A 68 17.22 21.79 20.81
CA GLU A 68 17.52 20.84 19.73
C GLU A 68 16.52 19.68 19.73
N LYS A 69 16.12 19.18 20.91
CA LYS A 69 15.07 18.16 21.02
C LYS A 69 13.74 18.68 20.45
N ARG A 70 13.33 19.90 20.77
CA ARG A 70 12.11 20.52 20.26
C ARG A 70 12.15 20.69 18.75
N GLU A 71 13.28 21.14 18.20
CA GLU A 71 13.47 21.28 16.76
C GLU A 71 13.33 19.93 16.05
N ILE A 72 13.96 18.86 16.59
CA ILE A 72 13.85 17.52 16.04
C ILE A 72 12.39 17.00 16.10
N HIS A 73 11.68 17.23 17.20
CA HIS A 73 10.26 16.87 17.31
C HIS A 73 9.41 17.56 16.25
N ALA A 74 9.66 18.86 16.00
CA ALA A 74 8.96 19.61 14.96
C ALA A 74 9.24 19.04 13.55
N LEU A 75 10.51 18.73 13.26
CA LEU A 75 10.91 18.12 12.00
C LEU A 75 10.31 16.70 11.81
N MET A 76 10.26 15.89 12.87
CA MET A 76 9.65 14.57 12.80
C MET A 76 8.13 14.64 12.56
N ARG A 77 7.45 15.61 13.17
CA ARG A 77 6.04 15.90 12.87
C ARG A 77 5.85 16.26 11.40
N GLN A 78 6.66 17.20 10.92
CA GLN A 78 6.62 17.63 9.51
C GLN A 78 6.92 16.48 8.55
N LEU A 79 7.87 15.61 8.90
CA LEU A 79 8.18 14.39 8.14
C LEU A 79 6.95 13.48 8.04
N SER A 80 6.28 13.21 9.15
CA SER A 80 5.10 12.34 9.21
C SER A 80 3.94 12.90 8.40
N GLU A 81 3.67 14.20 8.51
CA GLU A 81 2.61 14.89 7.75
C GLU A 81 2.90 14.86 6.24
N ARG A 82 4.11 15.25 5.84
CA ARG A 82 4.52 15.25 4.43
C ARG A 82 4.51 13.86 3.82
N PHE A 83 5.00 12.88 4.58
CA PHE A 83 5.04 11.50 4.11
C PHE A 83 3.63 10.91 3.96
N THR A 84 2.75 11.11 4.94
CA THR A 84 1.35 10.68 4.85
C THR A 84 0.64 11.34 3.66
N HIS A 85 0.87 12.62 3.45
CA HIS A 85 0.33 13.35 2.29
C HIS A 85 0.87 12.78 0.97
N SER A 86 2.18 12.50 0.90
CA SER A 86 2.81 11.90 -0.28
C SER A 86 2.29 10.48 -0.56
N LEU A 87 1.97 9.68 0.46
CA LEU A 87 1.37 8.35 0.27
C LEU A 87 -0.07 8.43 -0.26
N LYS A 88 -0.87 9.40 0.20
CA LYS A 88 -2.27 9.59 -0.25
C LYS A 88 -2.37 10.30 -1.61
N GLY A 89 -1.35 11.08 -1.99
CA GLY A 89 -1.32 11.88 -3.21
C GLY A 89 -0.94 11.10 -4.48
N PRO A 90 -0.83 11.76 -5.63
CA PRO A 90 -0.37 11.17 -6.87
C PRO A 90 1.05 10.60 -6.78
N GLU A 91 1.37 9.69 -7.71
CA GLU A 91 2.72 9.12 -7.83
C GLU A 91 3.77 10.24 -7.99
N HIS A 92 4.89 10.10 -7.29
CA HIS A 92 6.03 11.03 -7.29
C HIS A 92 5.81 12.41 -6.65
N GLU A 93 4.62 12.77 -6.18
CA GLU A 93 4.37 14.06 -5.55
C GLU A 93 4.82 14.06 -4.07
N GLY A 94 5.55 15.09 -3.66
CA GLY A 94 5.93 15.34 -2.26
C GLY A 94 7.15 14.57 -1.74
N MET A 95 7.67 13.53 -2.40
CA MET A 95 8.82 12.75 -1.91
C MET A 95 10.12 13.55 -1.84
N GLY A 96 10.28 14.58 -2.67
CA GLY A 96 11.42 15.51 -2.58
C GLY A 96 11.46 16.20 -1.22
N GLU A 97 10.32 16.75 -0.78
CA GLU A 97 10.18 17.43 0.51
C GLU A 97 10.40 16.48 1.70
N VAL A 98 9.95 15.24 1.58
CA VAL A 98 10.18 14.18 2.58
C VAL A 98 11.69 13.94 2.75
N ARG A 99 12.41 13.76 1.65
CA ARG A 99 13.87 13.56 1.67
C ARG A 99 14.62 14.77 2.23
N ASP A 100 14.18 15.96 1.90
CA ASP A 100 14.79 17.20 2.43
C ASP A 100 14.56 17.34 3.93
N THR A 101 13.38 16.94 4.44
CA THR A 101 13.11 16.90 5.87
C THR A 101 14.00 15.88 6.59
N ILE A 102 14.22 14.69 6.00
CA ILE A 102 15.15 13.69 6.55
C ILE A 102 16.57 14.25 6.63
N ARG A 103 17.03 14.98 5.59
CA ARG A 103 18.36 15.64 5.61
C ARG A 103 18.47 16.66 6.72
N GLN A 104 17.42 17.44 6.99
CA GLN A 104 17.39 18.41 8.10
C GLN A 104 17.48 17.69 9.45
N ILE A 105 16.72 16.60 9.64
CA ILE A 105 16.78 15.78 10.86
C ILE A 105 18.21 15.24 11.04
N TYR A 106 18.84 14.77 9.99
CA TYR A 106 20.24 14.29 10.00
C TYR A 106 21.20 15.40 10.45
N ALA A 107 21.05 16.59 9.89
CA ALA A 107 21.92 17.75 10.19
C ALA A 107 21.81 18.22 11.65
N VAL A 108 20.59 18.23 12.19
CA VAL A 108 20.36 18.63 13.61
C VAL A 108 20.79 17.52 14.57
N SER A 109 20.60 16.25 14.18
CA SER A 109 20.96 15.09 15.03
C SER A 109 22.46 14.79 15.04
N THR A 110 23.24 15.39 14.13
CA THR A 110 24.70 15.21 14.09
C THR A 110 25.35 16.20 15.02
N PRO A 111 26.04 15.75 16.09
CA PRO A 111 26.62 16.66 17.06
C PRO A 111 27.70 17.54 16.42
N ARG A 112 27.59 18.85 16.60
CA ARG A 112 28.59 19.83 16.14
C ARG A 112 29.89 19.82 16.94
N ASN A 113 29.89 19.14 18.10
CA ASN A 113 31.07 19.01 18.97
C ASN A 113 31.45 17.54 19.10
N GLU A 114 32.72 17.23 18.83
CA GLU A 114 33.34 15.89 18.97
C GLU A 114 33.28 15.30 20.41
N ALA A 115 32.92 16.10 21.41
CA ALA A 115 32.81 15.70 22.81
C ALA A 115 31.57 14.88 23.16
N ILE A 116 30.57 14.76 22.28
CA ILE A 116 29.37 13.97 22.52
C ILE A 116 29.65 12.54 22.05
N SER A 117 29.65 11.64 23.00
CA SER A 117 29.88 10.19 22.90
C SER A 117 29.51 9.60 21.53
N GLY A 118 30.48 9.22 20.71
CA GLY A 118 30.33 8.72 19.34
C GLY A 118 29.34 7.54 19.19
N ASN A 119 29.17 6.71 20.22
CA ASN A 119 28.22 5.59 20.19
C ASN A 119 26.74 5.98 20.19
N ALA A 120 26.35 7.03 20.90
CA ALA A 120 24.94 7.48 20.95
C ALA A 120 24.55 8.12 19.60
N SER A 121 25.44 8.95 19.04
CA SER A 121 25.24 9.57 17.74
C SER A 121 25.16 8.52 16.62
N LEU A 122 26.04 7.51 16.61
CA LEU A 122 26.02 6.43 15.63
C LEU A 122 24.72 5.61 15.70
N LYS A 123 24.20 5.33 16.90
CA LYS A 123 22.92 4.64 17.08
C LYS A 123 21.77 5.47 16.51
N MET A 124 21.76 6.77 16.79
CA MET A 124 20.72 7.68 16.30
C MET A 124 20.74 7.80 14.76
N MET A 125 21.92 7.91 14.17
CA MET A 125 22.09 7.90 12.71
C MET A 125 21.57 6.61 12.08
N ARG A 126 21.81 5.45 12.71
CA ARG A 126 21.30 4.17 12.22
C ARG A 126 19.76 4.15 12.23
N VAL A 127 19.12 4.64 13.29
CA VAL A 127 17.66 4.68 13.36
C VAL A 127 17.09 5.64 12.31
N ILE A 128 17.73 6.78 12.04
CA ILE A 128 17.31 7.69 10.94
C ILE A 128 17.46 6.98 9.59
N GLN A 129 18.51 6.19 9.41
CA GLN A 129 18.69 5.37 8.20
C GLN A 129 17.57 4.34 8.06
N ASP A 130 17.19 3.65 9.14
CA ASP A 130 16.07 2.70 9.14
C ASP A 130 14.75 3.40 8.78
N ILE A 131 14.50 4.61 9.29
CA ILE A 131 13.34 5.44 8.91
C ILE A 131 13.37 5.74 7.41
N GLN A 132 14.50 6.19 6.89
CA GLN A 132 14.65 6.50 5.46
C GLN A 132 14.44 5.26 4.58
N GLU A 133 15.00 4.12 4.95
CA GLU A 133 14.86 2.86 4.22
C GLU A 133 13.39 2.41 4.16
N ASN A 134 12.67 2.49 5.27
CA ASN A 134 11.25 2.15 5.31
C ASN A 134 10.40 3.12 4.46
N ILE A 135 10.69 4.43 4.50
CA ILE A 135 10.01 5.45 3.68
C ILE A 135 10.22 5.17 2.19
N GLU A 136 11.47 4.92 1.76
CA GLU A 136 11.78 4.60 0.36
C GLU A 136 11.16 3.25 -0.07
N SER A 137 11.11 2.27 0.83
CA SER A 137 10.44 0.99 0.57
C SER A 137 8.94 1.16 0.34
N LEU A 138 8.26 1.98 1.15
CA LEU A 138 6.83 2.30 0.98
C LEU A 138 6.58 3.07 -0.32
N ASN A 139 7.44 4.03 -0.65
CA ASN A 139 7.37 4.74 -1.92
C ASN A 139 7.57 3.78 -3.11
N GLY A 140 8.50 2.83 -2.99
CA GLY A 140 8.70 1.78 -4.00
C GLY A 140 7.47 0.89 -4.18
N ILE A 141 6.79 0.52 -3.10
CA ILE A 141 5.54 -0.26 -3.16
C ILE A 141 4.43 0.53 -3.86
N LYS A 142 4.35 1.84 -3.62
CA LYS A 142 3.37 2.72 -4.26
C LYS A 142 3.61 2.86 -5.77
N ILE A 143 4.84 3.15 -6.17
CA ILE A 143 5.18 3.42 -7.58
C ILE A 143 5.17 2.15 -8.44
N HIS A 144 5.64 1.03 -7.89
CA HIS A 144 5.74 -0.22 -8.63
C HIS A 144 4.48 -1.07 -8.46
N GLY A 145 3.43 -0.71 -9.21
CA GLY A 145 2.17 -1.44 -9.31
C GLY A 145 2.26 -2.75 -10.12
N THR A 146 1.11 -3.28 -10.51
CA THR A 146 1.02 -4.42 -11.42
C THR A 146 1.57 -4.02 -12.80
N PRO A 147 2.37 -4.87 -13.48
CA PRO A 147 2.87 -4.58 -14.81
C PRO A 147 1.72 -4.20 -15.78
N VAL A 148 1.88 -3.08 -16.47
CA VAL A 148 0.86 -2.53 -17.39
C VAL A 148 0.46 -3.55 -18.45
N SER A 149 1.41 -4.35 -18.95
CA SER A 149 1.17 -5.42 -19.93
C SER A 149 0.22 -6.49 -19.41
N LEU A 150 0.34 -6.86 -18.14
CA LEU A 150 -0.50 -7.86 -17.51
C LEU A 150 -1.93 -7.33 -17.28
N ARG A 151 -2.05 -6.07 -16.86
CA ARG A 151 -3.35 -5.39 -16.76
C ARG A 151 -4.05 -5.29 -18.12
N ALA A 152 -3.33 -4.89 -19.17
CA ALA A 152 -3.86 -4.82 -20.52
C ALA A 152 -4.32 -6.20 -21.02
N TYR A 153 -3.54 -7.26 -20.76
CA TYR A 153 -3.92 -8.64 -21.08
C TYR A 153 -5.24 -9.04 -20.42
N LEU A 154 -5.38 -8.77 -19.11
CA LEU A 154 -6.59 -9.09 -18.36
C LEU A 154 -7.81 -8.33 -18.90
N LEU A 155 -7.64 -7.03 -19.18
CA LEU A 155 -8.70 -6.20 -19.73
C LEU A 155 -9.17 -6.70 -21.09
N ILE A 156 -8.23 -6.97 -22.01
CA ILE A 156 -8.54 -7.54 -23.33
C ILE A 156 -9.26 -8.87 -23.19
N SER A 157 -8.77 -9.74 -22.31
CA SER A 157 -9.35 -11.05 -22.04
C SER A 157 -10.78 -10.95 -21.51
N LEU A 158 -11.05 -9.98 -20.63
CA LEU A 158 -12.38 -9.72 -20.09
C LEU A 158 -13.39 -9.37 -21.17
N TYR A 159 -12.98 -8.56 -22.18
CA TYR A 159 -13.85 -8.20 -23.30
C TYR A 159 -14.00 -9.30 -24.34
N VAL A 160 -12.96 -10.07 -24.61
CA VAL A 160 -12.97 -11.12 -25.65
C VAL A 160 -13.68 -12.39 -25.18
N LEU A 161 -13.54 -12.75 -23.92
CA LEU A 161 -14.09 -14.01 -23.37
C LEU A 161 -15.59 -14.18 -23.61
N PRO A 162 -16.47 -13.21 -23.41
CA PRO A 162 -17.90 -13.34 -23.65
C PRO A 162 -18.26 -13.65 -25.10
N PHE A 163 -17.47 -13.16 -26.08
CA PHE A 163 -17.70 -13.43 -27.52
C PHE A 163 -17.40 -14.90 -27.88
N ILE A 164 -16.53 -15.56 -27.15
CA ILE A 164 -16.19 -16.97 -27.35
C ILE A 164 -17.09 -17.86 -26.47
N PHE A 165 -17.37 -17.45 -25.25
CA PHE A 165 -18.15 -18.23 -24.29
C PHE A 165 -19.62 -18.33 -24.68
N THR A 166 -20.22 -17.23 -25.15
CA THR A 166 -21.65 -17.19 -25.49
C THR A 166 -22.04 -18.16 -26.62
N PRO A 167 -21.34 -18.22 -27.78
CA PRO A 167 -21.66 -19.19 -28.81
C PRO A 167 -21.47 -20.65 -28.37
N ASN A 168 -20.48 -20.88 -27.55
CA ASN A 168 -20.24 -22.22 -26.97
C ASN A 168 -21.37 -22.65 -26.02
N LEU A 169 -21.89 -21.74 -25.18
CA LEU A 169 -23.08 -21.98 -24.38
C LEU A 169 -24.31 -22.28 -25.23
N VAL A 170 -24.53 -21.52 -26.32
CA VAL A 170 -25.65 -21.76 -27.25
C VAL A 170 -25.55 -23.14 -27.85
N TYR A 171 -24.36 -23.59 -28.24
CA TYR A 171 -24.12 -24.92 -28.78
C TYR A 171 -24.42 -26.04 -27.77
N ASN A 172 -23.85 -25.92 -26.55
CA ASN A 172 -23.95 -26.99 -25.55
C ASN A 172 -25.31 -27.08 -24.87
N LEU A 173 -26.09 -25.97 -24.85
CA LEU A 173 -27.41 -25.86 -24.23
C LEU A 173 -28.52 -25.74 -25.28
N HIS A 174 -28.32 -26.34 -26.47
CA HIS A 174 -29.29 -26.22 -27.58
C HIS A 174 -30.68 -26.74 -27.20
N ASP A 175 -30.76 -27.84 -26.45
CA ASP A 175 -32.00 -28.48 -26.03
C ASP A 175 -32.57 -27.88 -24.71
N ASP A 176 -31.83 -27.01 -24.05
CA ASP A 176 -32.20 -26.44 -22.76
C ASP A 176 -33.03 -25.14 -22.92
N PRO A 177 -33.74 -24.75 -21.86
CA PRO A 177 -34.51 -23.49 -21.87
C PRO A 177 -33.59 -22.28 -22.14
N ARG A 178 -33.94 -21.42 -23.09
CA ARG A 178 -33.16 -20.24 -23.50
C ARG A 178 -32.80 -19.32 -22.34
N TRP A 179 -33.66 -19.20 -21.31
CA TRP A 179 -33.38 -18.38 -20.14
C TRP A 179 -32.13 -18.85 -19.40
N LEU A 180 -31.81 -20.14 -19.43
CA LEU A 180 -30.62 -20.71 -18.77
C LEU A 180 -29.33 -20.18 -19.41
N ILE A 181 -29.30 -20.03 -20.73
CA ILE A 181 -28.15 -19.45 -21.45
C ILE A 181 -27.90 -18.00 -21.01
N TYR A 182 -28.98 -17.21 -20.88
CA TYR A 182 -28.88 -15.83 -20.39
C TYR A 182 -28.37 -15.79 -18.95
N LEU A 183 -28.92 -16.63 -18.07
CA LEU A 183 -28.52 -16.73 -16.68
C LEU A 183 -27.04 -17.08 -16.53
N LEU A 184 -26.59 -18.14 -17.16
CA LEU A 184 -25.19 -18.60 -17.08
C LEU A 184 -24.21 -17.58 -17.66
N ASN A 185 -24.56 -16.93 -18.77
CA ASN A 185 -23.74 -15.89 -19.35
C ASN A 185 -23.66 -14.65 -18.43
N SER A 186 -24.77 -14.29 -17.77
CA SER A 186 -24.78 -13.17 -16.81
C SER A 186 -23.94 -13.49 -15.57
N ILE A 187 -24.04 -14.71 -15.03
CA ILE A 187 -23.22 -15.15 -13.90
C ILE A 187 -21.73 -15.12 -14.26
N ASN A 188 -21.37 -15.64 -15.43
CA ASN A 188 -19.98 -15.64 -15.89
C ASN A 188 -19.45 -14.20 -16.04
N GLY A 189 -20.20 -13.30 -16.67
CA GLY A 189 -19.83 -11.89 -16.79
C GLY A 189 -19.68 -11.21 -15.42
N PHE A 190 -20.64 -11.45 -14.51
CA PHE A 190 -20.58 -10.91 -13.15
C PHE A 190 -19.30 -11.36 -12.41
N VAL A 191 -18.98 -12.65 -12.45
CA VAL A 191 -17.78 -13.19 -11.77
C VAL A 191 -16.51 -12.55 -12.33
N LEU A 192 -16.37 -12.49 -13.66
CA LEU A 192 -15.17 -11.92 -14.29
C LEU A 192 -14.99 -10.42 -13.98
N ILE A 193 -16.07 -9.66 -14.07
CA ILE A 193 -16.05 -8.21 -13.77
C ILE A 193 -15.75 -8.01 -12.29
N SER A 194 -16.35 -8.79 -11.40
CA SER A 194 -16.11 -8.70 -9.95
C SER A 194 -14.66 -8.99 -9.59
N LEU A 195 -14.06 -10.02 -10.21
CA LEU A 195 -12.65 -10.36 -9.98
C LEU A 195 -11.71 -9.29 -10.54
N TYR A 196 -12.03 -8.69 -11.69
CA TYR A 196 -11.26 -7.59 -12.24
C TYR A 196 -11.34 -6.34 -11.34
N ASN A 197 -12.54 -5.97 -10.89
CA ASN A 197 -12.73 -4.85 -9.97
C ASN A 197 -12.03 -5.08 -8.63
N LEU A 198 -12.04 -6.32 -8.13
CA LEU A 198 -11.30 -6.67 -6.92
C LEU A 198 -9.79 -6.49 -7.10
N GLN A 199 -9.25 -6.89 -8.26
CA GLN A 199 -7.84 -6.70 -8.57
C GLN A 199 -7.47 -5.21 -8.65
N ASP A 200 -8.30 -4.40 -9.31
CA ASP A 200 -8.11 -2.96 -9.44
C ASP A 200 -8.16 -2.25 -8.08
N LEU A 201 -9.13 -2.62 -7.24
CA LEU A 201 -9.29 -2.10 -5.88
C LEU A 201 -8.10 -2.42 -4.96
N LEU A 202 -7.45 -3.58 -5.13
CA LEU A 202 -6.30 -4.00 -4.32
C LEU A 202 -4.96 -3.47 -4.86
N GLU A 203 -4.95 -2.78 -6.00
CA GLU A 203 -3.71 -2.39 -6.67
C GLU A 203 -2.95 -1.29 -5.95
N ASP A 204 -3.63 -0.23 -5.51
CA ASP A 204 -3.03 0.82 -4.68
C ASP A 204 -3.56 0.72 -3.24
N PRO A 205 -2.76 0.21 -2.29
CA PRO A 205 -3.21 0.04 -0.92
C PRO A 205 -3.27 1.37 -0.12
N PHE A 206 -2.93 2.53 -0.72
CA PHE A 206 -2.80 3.82 -0.04
C PHE A 206 -3.78 4.88 -0.51
N ASP A 207 -4.51 4.68 -1.61
CA ASP A 207 -5.35 5.70 -2.25
C ASP A 207 -6.62 6.07 -1.47
N GLN A 208 -6.95 5.31 -0.42
CA GLN A 208 -8.13 5.51 0.46
C GLN A 208 -9.46 5.40 -0.28
N MET A 209 -9.50 4.82 -1.49
CA MET A 209 -10.73 4.62 -2.28
C MET A 209 -11.38 3.26 -2.01
N GLY A 210 -10.62 2.29 -1.54
CA GLY A 210 -11.06 0.93 -1.24
C GLY A 210 -11.46 0.70 0.21
N MET A 211 -12.42 -0.22 0.47
CA MET A 211 -12.74 -0.65 1.84
C MET A 211 -11.60 -1.42 2.51
N ASP A 212 -10.73 -2.01 1.71
CA ASP A 212 -9.59 -2.83 2.15
C ASP A 212 -8.27 -2.05 2.18
N ASP A 213 -8.29 -0.75 1.93
CA ASP A 213 -7.09 0.09 1.96
C ASP A 213 -6.50 0.20 3.36
N ILE A 214 -5.21 0.51 3.39
CA ILE A 214 -4.51 0.72 4.64
C ILE A 214 -4.90 2.09 5.18
N LYS A 215 -5.61 2.10 6.31
CA LYS A 215 -5.99 3.34 7.01
C LYS A 215 -4.74 3.98 7.62
N LEU A 216 -4.15 4.91 6.89
CA LEU A 216 -2.92 5.59 7.34
C LEU A 216 -3.13 6.39 8.63
N ASP A 217 -4.36 6.82 8.91
CA ASP A 217 -4.70 7.56 10.12
C ASP A 217 -4.64 6.68 11.39
N GLU A 218 -4.78 5.36 11.24
CA GLU A 218 -4.59 4.38 12.35
C GLU A 218 -3.10 4.14 12.67
N PHE A 219 -2.21 4.45 11.73
CA PHE A 219 -0.78 4.49 11.97
C PHE A 219 -0.40 5.87 12.49
N GLU A 220 -0.67 6.13 13.76
CA GLU A 220 -0.16 7.34 14.42
C GLU A 220 1.37 7.33 14.39
N PHE A 221 1.96 8.04 13.41
CA PHE A 221 3.40 8.25 13.33
C PHE A 221 3.87 9.32 14.33
N LEU A 222 2.93 10.03 14.95
CA LEU A 222 3.20 11.10 15.91
C LEU A 222 3.10 10.52 17.31
N GLU A 223 4.21 10.42 18.01
CA GLU A 223 4.19 10.27 19.46
C GLU A 223 3.73 11.61 20.10
N PRO A 224 2.98 11.56 21.21
CA PRO A 224 2.70 12.77 21.97
C PRO A 224 4.03 13.44 22.32
N GLY A 225 4.09 14.76 22.11
CA GLY A 225 5.29 15.56 22.37
C GLY A 225 5.92 15.25 23.75
N PRO A 226 7.17 15.71 23.99
CA PRO A 226 7.91 15.38 25.20
C PRO A 226 7.00 15.61 26.38
N ARG A 227 6.80 14.57 27.19
CA ARG A 227 6.10 14.73 28.46
C ARG A 227 6.86 15.80 29.24
N GLU A 228 6.26 16.97 29.45
CA GLU A 228 6.74 17.87 30.47
C GLU A 228 6.96 17.02 31.71
N HIS A 229 8.18 16.95 32.19
CA HIS A 229 8.51 16.18 33.38
C HIS A 229 7.47 16.58 34.41
N ALA A 230 6.56 15.65 34.76
CA ALA A 230 5.74 15.79 35.94
C ALA A 230 6.73 16.07 37.06
N GLU A 231 6.66 17.26 37.66
CA GLU A 231 7.41 17.61 38.85
C GLU A 231 7.31 16.43 39.81
N PRO A 232 8.43 15.96 40.37
CA PRO A 232 8.36 14.91 41.35
C PRO A 232 7.41 15.39 42.45
N ALA A 233 6.28 14.70 42.59
CA ALA A 233 5.33 14.96 43.67
C ALA A 233 6.16 14.89 44.97
N ASN A 234 6.37 16.04 45.61
CA ASN A 234 6.99 16.15 46.89
C ASN A 234 6.28 15.17 47.84
N ALA A 235 6.91 14.03 48.05
CA ALA A 235 6.55 13.15 49.16
C ALA A 235 6.95 13.85 50.48
N SER A 236 6.06 14.69 50.96
CA SER A 236 6.10 15.12 52.35
C SER A 236 5.67 13.92 53.19
N PHE A 237 6.64 13.14 53.59
CA PHE A 237 6.49 12.29 54.76
C PHE A 237 6.78 13.16 55.98
N ALA A 238 5.72 13.56 56.68
CA ALA A 238 5.73 13.94 58.07
C ALA A 238 5.11 12.81 58.87
#